data_2928b3130289c276d2d8e9403ef460e7
#
_entry.id   2928b3130289c276d2d8e9403ef460e7
#
_cell.length_a   1.000
_cell.length_b   1.000
_cell.length_c   1.000
_cell.angle_alpha   90.00
_cell.angle_beta   90.00
_cell.angle_gamma   90.00
#
_symmetry.space_group_name_H-M   'P 1'
#
loop_
_entity.id
_entity.type
_entity.pdbx_description
1 polymer ?
#
loop_
_entity_poly.entity_id
_entity_poly.type
_entity_poly.pdbx_seq_one_letter_code
_entity_poly.pdbx_strand_id
1 'polypeptide(L)'
;VSAALLAALAADLTTLHQRDLEPIDVAVLDSGVDSSHPALAGRVTSSRRVEDGQPIDVEVPGNNDTYGHGTGVASVIARIAPNARIVDLRVLRPGNKGSGEDLVAALRIAVRARIKVINMSLAAPAKFAPNLRPLCERAFYQEQMVVAARRNMPIGDDGFPAEFASVIGVGRADLPQPVSLLYTPRRSIELDAPGDAIPVAAAGGGYTEMTGTSFATPMVSAVCALLLGAFPTLRPHDMRTVLCAHGVRGG
;
A
#
# COMPACT_ATOMS: atom_id res chain seq x y z
N VAL A 1 18.87 -14.84 -2.35
CA VAL A 1 19.26 -14.05 -1.16
C VAL A 1 19.48 -15.01 0.00
N SER A 2 20.57 -14.88 0.76
CA SER A 2 20.84 -15.78 1.90
C SER A 2 19.96 -15.43 3.10
N ALA A 3 19.60 -16.43 3.93
CA ALA A 3 18.82 -16.21 5.16
C ALA A 3 19.51 -15.22 6.12
N ALA A 4 20.84 -15.24 6.20
CA ALA A 4 21.60 -14.29 7.01
C ALA A 4 21.46 -12.84 6.52
N LEU A 5 21.44 -12.61 5.20
CA LEU A 5 21.23 -11.28 4.63
C LEU A 5 19.80 -10.82 4.87
N LEU A 6 18.80 -11.68 4.71
CA LEU A 6 17.40 -11.33 4.99
C LEU A 6 17.18 -10.97 6.47
N ALA A 7 17.82 -11.69 7.39
CA ALA A 7 17.79 -11.37 8.81
C ALA A 7 18.47 -10.02 9.13
N ALA A 8 19.60 -9.73 8.48
CA ALA A 8 20.28 -8.44 8.63
C ALA A 8 19.43 -7.29 8.10
N LEU A 9 18.77 -7.47 6.94
CA LEU A 9 17.84 -6.48 6.38
C LEU A 9 16.65 -6.22 7.31
N ALA A 10 16.08 -7.27 7.90
CA ALA A 10 14.97 -7.14 8.83
C ALA A 10 15.38 -6.35 10.09
N ALA A 11 16.59 -6.54 10.61
CA ALA A 11 17.11 -5.81 11.77
C ALA A 11 17.35 -4.31 11.47
N ASP A 12 17.61 -3.95 10.21
CA ASP A 12 18.02 -2.59 9.79
C ASP A 12 16.84 -1.69 9.34
N LEU A 13 15.61 -2.21 9.31
CA LEU A 13 14.44 -1.49 8.80
C LEU A 13 14.21 -0.13 9.46
N THR A 14 14.45 -0.03 10.77
CA THR A 14 14.22 1.19 11.54
C THR A 14 15.20 2.32 11.22
N THR A 15 16.33 2.01 10.56
CA THR A 15 17.37 2.98 10.19
C THR A 15 17.42 3.28 8.70
N LEU A 16 16.71 2.51 7.87
CA LEU A 16 16.74 2.70 6.41
C LEU A 16 16.31 4.10 5.97
N HIS A 17 15.35 4.73 6.66
CA HIS A 17 14.89 6.08 6.33
C HIS A 17 15.97 7.17 6.45
N GLN A 18 17.09 6.86 7.10
CA GLN A 18 18.23 7.79 7.27
C GLN A 18 19.25 7.66 6.13
N ARG A 19 19.09 6.69 5.23
CA ARG A 19 19.99 6.47 4.10
C ARG A 19 19.57 7.28 2.89
N ASP A 20 20.51 7.53 1.99
CA ASP A 20 20.20 7.99 0.63
C ASP A 20 19.67 6.78 -0.16
N LEU A 21 18.38 6.84 -0.49
CA LEU A 21 17.65 5.72 -1.09
C LEU A 21 17.20 6.06 -2.51
N GLU A 22 17.28 5.08 -3.39
CA GLU A 22 16.69 5.22 -4.73
C GLU A 22 15.19 5.57 -4.66
N PRO A 23 14.72 6.52 -5.48
CA PRO A 23 13.30 6.86 -5.55
C PRO A 23 12.46 5.68 -6.02
N ILE A 24 11.37 5.39 -5.31
CA ILE A 24 10.47 4.28 -5.63
C ILE A 24 9.05 4.79 -5.88
N ASP A 25 8.50 4.49 -7.05
CA ASP A 25 7.11 4.78 -7.36
C ASP A 25 6.18 3.85 -6.58
N VAL A 26 5.20 4.46 -5.88
CA VAL A 26 4.16 3.78 -5.12
C VAL A 26 2.81 4.20 -5.66
N ALA A 27 2.09 3.28 -6.32
CA ALA A 27 0.71 3.53 -6.72
C ALA A 27 -0.22 3.44 -5.50
N VAL A 28 -1.09 4.42 -5.33
CA VAL A 28 -2.16 4.43 -4.34
C VAL A 28 -3.49 4.31 -5.07
N LEU A 29 -4.12 3.13 -4.97
CA LEU A 29 -5.44 2.85 -5.54
C LEU A 29 -6.49 3.09 -4.45
N ASP A 30 -7.10 4.28 -4.45
CA ASP A 30 -7.94 4.74 -3.34
C ASP A 30 -8.98 5.79 -3.78
N SER A 31 -9.43 6.65 -2.87
CA SER A 31 -10.40 7.75 -3.10
C SER A 31 -9.80 8.96 -3.82
N GLY A 32 -8.54 8.90 -4.22
CA GLY A 32 -7.74 10.01 -4.74
C GLY A 32 -6.81 10.60 -3.68
N VAL A 33 -5.95 11.52 -4.09
CA VAL A 33 -4.98 12.18 -3.23
C VAL A 33 -5.06 13.69 -3.41
N ASP A 34 -5.11 14.43 -2.31
CA ASP A 34 -4.89 15.88 -2.29
C ASP A 34 -3.39 16.17 -2.33
N SER A 35 -2.85 16.28 -3.53
CA SER A 35 -1.42 16.56 -3.75
C SER A 35 -1.00 17.99 -3.41
N SER A 36 -1.97 18.87 -3.13
CA SER A 36 -1.71 20.23 -2.64
C SER A 36 -1.48 20.28 -1.13
N HIS A 37 -1.80 19.20 -0.39
CA HIS A 37 -1.56 19.15 1.05
C HIS A 37 -0.06 19.24 1.39
N PRO A 38 0.37 20.07 2.36
CA PRO A 38 1.79 20.27 2.70
C PRO A 38 2.57 18.97 3.00
N ALA A 39 1.93 17.97 3.62
CA ALA A 39 2.56 16.67 3.88
C ALA A 39 2.90 15.88 2.59
N LEU A 40 2.31 16.25 1.45
CA LEU A 40 2.48 15.58 0.16
C LEU A 40 3.13 16.48 -0.90
N ALA A 41 3.56 17.69 -0.52
CA ALA A 41 4.18 18.64 -1.43
C ALA A 41 5.39 18.02 -2.16
N GLY A 42 5.33 18.01 -3.50
CA GLY A 42 6.38 17.44 -4.35
C GLY A 42 6.48 15.89 -4.31
N ARG A 43 5.57 15.22 -3.59
CA ARG A 43 5.62 13.75 -3.43
C ARG A 43 4.71 13.02 -4.43
N VAL A 44 3.67 13.66 -4.94
CA VAL A 44 2.76 13.10 -5.94
C VAL A 44 3.29 13.46 -7.32
N THR A 45 3.64 12.45 -8.11
CA THR A 45 4.26 12.62 -9.45
C THR A 45 3.22 12.54 -10.58
N SER A 46 2.11 11.88 -10.35
CA SER A 46 0.97 11.86 -11.27
C SER A 46 -0.31 11.53 -10.53
N SER A 47 -1.42 12.02 -11.06
CA SER A 47 -2.75 11.79 -10.50
C SER A 47 -3.73 11.47 -11.63
N ARG A 48 -4.52 10.41 -11.45
CA ARG A 48 -5.55 9.99 -12.39
C ARG A 48 -6.79 9.54 -11.64
N ARG A 49 -7.95 9.81 -12.20
CA ARG A 49 -9.17 9.13 -11.83
C ARG A 49 -9.48 8.03 -12.84
N VAL A 50 -9.93 6.90 -12.38
CA VAL A 50 -10.36 5.79 -13.24
C VAL A 50 -11.88 5.71 -13.15
N GLU A 51 -12.54 5.97 -14.27
CA GLU A 51 -13.98 6.00 -14.39
C GLU A 51 -14.39 5.17 -15.62
N ASP A 52 -15.32 4.25 -15.41
CA ASP A 52 -15.80 3.32 -16.45
C ASP A 52 -14.64 2.58 -17.16
N GLY A 53 -13.63 2.22 -16.35
CA GLY A 53 -12.44 1.50 -16.80
C GLY A 53 -11.41 2.35 -17.56
N GLN A 54 -11.62 3.68 -17.69
CA GLN A 54 -10.72 4.57 -18.42
C GLN A 54 -9.99 5.53 -17.46
N PRO A 55 -8.68 5.73 -17.64
CA PRO A 55 -7.93 6.73 -16.88
C PRO A 55 -8.17 8.13 -17.45
N ILE A 56 -8.35 9.09 -16.55
CA ILE A 56 -8.48 10.51 -16.83
C ILE A 56 -7.43 11.24 -16.01
N ASP A 57 -6.51 11.94 -16.65
CA ASP A 57 -5.46 12.69 -15.97
C ASP A 57 -6.04 13.85 -15.15
N VAL A 58 -5.45 14.09 -13.99
CA VAL A 58 -5.78 15.16 -13.06
C VAL A 58 -4.53 16.00 -12.81
N GLU A 59 -4.69 17.30 -12.69
CA GLU A 59 -3.59 18.23 -12.48
C GLU A 59 -2.88 18.00 -11.13
N VAL A 60 -1.55 18.12 -11.14
CA VAL A 60 -0.70 18.03 -9.94
C VAL A 60 0.21 19.27 -9.89
N PRO A 61 0.21 20.07 -8.78
CA PRO A 61 -0.59 19.84 -7.57
C PRO A 61 -2.08 20.15 -7.76
N GLY A 62 -2.91 19.40 -7.05
CA GLY A 62 -4.37 19.56 -7.06
C GLY A 62 -5.03 18.55 -6.12
N ASN A 63 -6.34 18.69 -5.92
CA ASN A 63 -7.10 17.77 -5.08
C ASN A 63 -7.94 16.83 -5.93
N ASN A 64 -7.52 15.56 -6.02
CA ASN A 64 -8.26 14.47 -6.65
C ASN A 64 -9.07 13.64 -5.64
N ASP A 65 -8.91 13.89 -4.34
CA ASP A 65 -9.54 13.10 -3.28
C ASP A 65 -11.03 13.48 -3.11
N THR A 66 -11.88 12.48 -3.13
CA THR A 66 -13.34 12.65 -3.00
C THR A 66 -13.87 12.30 -1.61
N TYR A 67 -13.02 11.79 -0.71
CA TYR A 67 -13.43 11.28 0.59
C TYR A 67 -12.44 11.59 1.73
N GLY A 68 -11.18 11.87 1.42
CA GLY A 68 -10.10 12.11 2.39
C GLY A 68 -9.30 10.86 2.78
N HIS A 69 -9.75 9.66 2.36
CA HIS A 69 -9.11 8.41 2.75
C HIS A 69 -7.76 8.21 2.04
N GLY A 70 -7.70 8.40 0.72
CA GLY A 70 -6.48 8.21 -0.05
C GLY A 70 -5.40 9.24 0.27
N THR A 71 -5.77 10.48 0.62
CA THR A 71 -4.84 11.50 1.13
C THR A 71 -4.20 11.03 2.45
N GLY A 72 -5.02 10.49 3.37
CA GLY A 72 -4.53 9.91 4.60
C GLY A 72 -3.56 8.76 4.35
N VAL A 73 -3.93 7.81 3.48
CA VAL A 73 -3.09 6.67 3.07
C VAL A 73 -1.76 7.14 2.48
N ALA A 74 -1.79 8.06 1.52
CA ALA A 74 -0.60 8.62 0.89
C ALA A 74 0.33 9.32 1.90
N SER A 75 -0.25 10.02 2.88
CA SER A 75 0.50 10.71 3.93
C SER A 75 1.26 9.76 4.86
N VAL A 76 0.71 8.58 5.15
CA VAL A 76 1.42 7.53 5.90
C VAL A 76 2.64 7.04 5.12
N ILE A 77 2.48 6.76 3.82
CA ILE A 77 3.59 6.33 2.96
C ILE A 77 4.67 7.42 2.91
N ALA A 78 4.30 8.66 2.64
CA ALA A 78 5.24 9.78 2.51
C ALA A 78 6.01 10.08 3.81
N ARG A 79 5.36 9.91 4.96
CA ARG A 79 5.97 10.11 6.28
C ARG A 79 7.02 9.05 6.61
N ILE A 80 6.76 7.78 6.28
CA ILE A 80 7.63 6.65 6.62
C ILE A 80 8.72 6.47 5.58
N ALA A 81 8.41 6.62 4.28
CA ALA A 81 9.33 6.41 3.18
C ALA A 81 9.63 7.73 2.45
N PRO A 82 10.71 8.45 2.84
CA PRO A 82 11.08 9.72 2.18
C PRO A 82 11.46 9.53 0.71
N ASN A 83 11.82 8.35 0.27
CA ASN A 83 12.13 8.01 -1.11
C ASN A 83 10.91 7.58 -1.95
N ALA A 84 9.71 7.46 -1.35
CA ALA A 84 8.51 7.10 -2.09
C ALA A 84 8.00 8.27 -2.95
N ARG A 85 7.68 8.01 -4.21
CA ARG A 85 6.98 8.90 -5.13
C ARG A 85 5.57 8.35 -5.36
N ILE A 86 4.57 9.14 -5.06
CA ILE A 86 3.17 8.71 -5.11
C ILE A 86 2.62 8.85 -6.53
N VAL A 87 2.05 7.77 -7.03
CA VAL A 87 1.22 7.73 -8.25
C VAL A 87 -0.23 7.51 -7.79
N ASP A 88 -1.03 8.57 -7.85
CA ASP A 88 -2.42 8.52 -7.44
C ASP A 88 -3.30 7.92 -8.54
N LEU A 89 -4.03 6.86 -8.20
CA LEU A 89 -5.02 6.22 -9.06
C LEU A 89 -6.36 6.15 -8.31
N ARG A 90 -7.19 7.19 -8.46
CA ARG A 90 -8.50 7.24 -7.83
C ARG A 90 -9.45 6.21 -8.45
N VAL A 91 -9.97 5.32 -7.61
CA VAL A 91 -10.95 4.29 -7.98
C VAL A 91 -12.25 4.38 -7.16
N LEU A 92 -12.23 5.18 -6.09
CA LEU A 92 -13.41 5.40 -5.24
C LEU A 92 -14.05 6.74 -5.59
N ARG A 93 -15.36 6.74 -5.70
CA ARG A 93 -16.23 7.90 -5.95
C ARG A 93 -16.68 8.49 -4.61
N PRO A 94 -17.36 9.67 -4.61
CA PRO A 94 -17.90 10.25 -3.39
C PRO A 94 -18.72 9.24 -2.56
N GLY A 95 -18.55 9.30 -1.23
CA GLY A 95 -19.17 8.36 -0.31
C GLY A 95 -18.48 7.00 -0.23
N ASN A 96 -17.19 6.95 -0.62
CA ASN A 96 -16.34 5.73 -0.57
C ASN A 96 -16.92 4.55 -1.39
N LYS A 97 -17.60 4.86 -2.49
CA LYS A 97 -18.22 3.87 -3.39
C LYS A 97 -17.27 3.59 -4.55
N GLY A 98 -16.84 2.33 -4.69
CA GLY A 98 -15.99 1.87 -5.79
C GLY A 98 -16.74 0.96 -6.77
N SER A 99 -16.32 1.01 -8.03
CA SER A 99 -16.60 -0.03 -9.02
C SER A 99 -15.45 -1.04 -9.01
N GLY A 100 -15.78 -2.33 -8.99
CA GLY A 100 -14.74 -3.36 -9.09
C GLY A 100 -14.07 -3.36 -10.46
N GLU A 101 -14.76 -2.91 -11.49
CA GLU A 101 -14.25 -2.72 -12.84
C GLU A 101 -13.19 -1.60 -12.88
N ASP A 102 -13.44 -0.47 -12.21
CA ASP A 102 -12.48 0.63 -12.10
C ASP A 102 -11.25 0.20 -11.31
N LEU A 103 -11.43 -0.58 -10.24
CA LEU A 103 -10.32 -1.16 -9.48
C LEU A 103 -9.45 -2.10 -10.34
N VAL A 104 -10.07 -2.99 -11.11
CA VAL A 104 -9.36 -3.89 -12.03
C VAL A 104 -8.61 -3.09 -13.09
N ALA A 105 -9.21 -2.02 -13.62
CA ALA A 105 -8.58 -1.15 -14.60
C ALA A 105 -7.38 -0.40 -14.01
N ALA A 106 -7.50 0.17 -12.82
CA ALA A 106 -6.42 0.86 -12.11
C ALA A 106 -5.25 -0.08 -11.79
N LEU A 107 -5.55 -1.28 -11.28
CA LEU A 107 -4.52 -2.30 -11.04
C LEU A 107 -3.79 -2.66 -12.35
N ARG A 108 -4.53 -2.82 -13.46
CA ARG A 108 -3.94 -3.09 -14.78
C ARG A 108 -3.03 -1.95 -15.23
N ILE A 109 -3.41 -0.69 -15.00
CA ILE A 109 -2.58 0.50 -15.30
C ILE A 109 -1.28 0.44 -14.50
N ALA A 110 -1.35 0.25 -13.17
CA ALA A 110 -0.18 0.17 -12.30
C ALA A 110 0.77 -0.98 -12.70
N VAL A 111 0.22 -2.15 -13.01
CA VAL A 111 0.99 -3.33 -13.44
C VAL A 111 1.69 -3.09 -14.78
N ARG A 112 0.99 -2.51 -15.76
CA ARG A 112 1.57 -2.18 -17.08
C ARG A 112 2.66 -1.11 -17.00
N ALA A 113 2.47 -0.11 -16.13
CA ALA A 113 3.44 0.94 -15.87
C ALA A 113 4.68 0.48 -15.07
N ARG A 114 4.72 -0.79 -14.65
CA ARG A 114 5.83 -1.36 -13.86
C ARG A 114 6.07 -0.63 -12.54
N ILE A 115 5.03 -0.07 -11.91
CA ILE A 115 5.14 0.60 -10.63
C ILE A 115 5.57 -0.43 -9.57
N LYS A 116 6.65 -0.15 -8.85
CA LYS A 116 7.31 -1.13 -7.98
C LYS A 116 6.47 -1.53 -6.77
N VAL A 117 5.72 -0.61 -6.19
CA VAL A 117 4.84 -0.88 -5.06
C VAL A 117 3.42 -0.42 -5.40
N ILE A 118 2.43 -1.27 -5.16
CA ILE A 118 1.01 -0.98 -5.44
C ILE A 118 0.25 -1.15 -4.13
N ASN A 119 -0.17 -0.03 -3.54
CA ASN A 119 -0.95 0.02 -2.31
C ASN A 119 -2.45 -0.01 -2.62
N MET A 120 -3.15 -0.97 -2.03
CA MET A 120 -4.60 -1.13 -2.15
C MET A 120 -5.21 -1.16 -0.74
N SER A 121 -5.49 0.04 -0.17
CA SER A 121 -6.10 0.18 1.16
C SER A 121 -7.61 -0.06 1.11
N LEU A 122 -8.03 -1.09 0.39
CA LEU A 122 -9.42 -1.47 0.15
C LEU A 122 -9.53 -2.99 -0.08
N ALA A 123 -10.76 -3.50 0.04
CA ALA A 123 -11.07 -4.90 -0.26
C ALA A 123 -12.27 -4.99 -1.21
N ALA A 124 -12.09 -5.75 -2.29
CA ALA A 124 -13.14 -6.05 -3.25
C ALA A 124 -13.92 -7.33 -2.85
N PRO A 125 -15.20 -7.44 -3.23
CA PRO A 125 -15.98 -8.67 -3.10
C PRO A 125 -15.38 -9.84 -3.90
N ALA A 126 -15.62 -11.08 -3.44
CA ALA A 126 -15.11 -12.31 -4.06
C ALA A 126 -15.44 -12.46 -5.56
N LYS A 127 -16.55 -11.88 -6.04
CA LYS A 127 -16.91 -11.90 -7.47
C LYS A 127 -15.85 -11.25 -8.39
N PHE A 128 -14.99 -10.36 -7.86
CA PHE A 128 -13.90 -9.74 -8.62
C PHE A 128 -12.58 -10.50 -8.51
N ALA A 129 -12.49 -11.51 -7.65
CA ALA A 129 -11.27 -12.30 -7.49
C ALA A 129 -10.75 -12.90 -8.82
N PRO A 130 -11.58 -13.43 -9.73
CA PRO A 130 -11.12 -13.95 -11.03
C PRO A 130 -10.46 -12.89 -11.93
N ASN A 131 -10.87 -11.62 -11.82
CA ASN A 131 -10.31 -10.51 -12.60
C ASN A 131 -9.05 -9.93 -11.96
N LEU A 132 -8.96 -9.91 -10.63
CA LEU A 132 -7.83 -9.36 -9.89
C LEU A 132 -6.65 -10.34 -9.84
N ARG A 133 -6.91 -11.65 -9.64
CA ARG A 133 -5.87 -12.68 -9.48
C ARG A 133 -4.81 -12.68 -10.59
N PRO A 134 -5.16 -12.71 -11.89
CA PRO A 134 -4.15 -12.73 -12.96
C PRO A 134 -3.27 -11.47 -12.98
N LEU A 135 -3.82 -10.32 -12.56
CA LEU A 135 -3.07 -9.06 -12.48
C LEU A 135 -2.07 -9.08 -11.30
N CYS A 136 -2.50 -9.58 -10.14
CA CYS A 136 -1.64 -9.74 -8.98
C CYS A 136 -0.50 -10.75 -9.23
N GLU A 137 -0.82 -11.89 -9.86
CA GLU A 137 0.18 -12.87 -10.27
C GLU A 137 1.16 -12.29 -11.28
N ARG A 138 0.66 -11.53 -12.27
CA ARG A 138 1.51 -10.82 -13.23
C ARG A 138 2.42 -9.81 -12.54
N ALA A 139 1.90 -9.02 -11.58
CA ALA A 139 2.70 -8.10 -10.78
C ALA A 139 3.83 -8.85 -10.06
N PHE A 140 3.50 -9.96 -9.41
CA PHE A 140 4.47 -10.80 -8.70
C PHE A 140 5.61 -11.27 -9.61
N TYR A 141 5.29 -11.83 -10.79
CA TYR A 141 6.31 -12.27 -11.76
C TYR A 141 7.08 -11.10 -12.40
N GLN A 142 6.53 -9.90 -12.35
CA GLN A 142 7.17 -8.67 -12.84
C GLN A 142 7.95 -7.94 -11.73
N GLU A 143 8.15 -8.58 -10.57
CA GLU A 143 8.87 -8.03 -9.43
C GLU A 143 8.26 -6.72 -8.89
N GLN A 144 6.92 -6.65 -8.88
CA GLN A 144 6.15 -5.59 -8.28
C GLN A 144 5.52 -6.10 -6.97
N MET A 145 5.49 -5.25 -5.95
CA MET A 145 4.90 -5.56 -4.64
C MET A 145 3.45 -5.07 -4.61
N VAL A 146 2.47 -5.96 -4.63
CA VAL A 146 1.08 -5.61 -4.33
C VAL A 146 0.87 -5.78 -2.84
N VAL A 147 0.47 -4.70 -2.16
CA VAL A 147 0.18 -4.67 -0.72
C VAL A 147 -1.30 -4.31 -0.56
N ALA A 148 -2.07 -5.15 0.11
CA ALA A 148 -3.51 -4.96 0.19
C ALA A 148 -4.07 -5.14 1.59
N ALA A 149 -5.07 -4.33 1.93
CA ALA A 149 -5.75 -4.36 3.22
C ALA A 149 -6.66 -5.60 3.35
N ARG A 150 -6.58 -6.26 4.51
CA ARG A 150 -7.61 -7.18 4.96
C ARG A 150 -8.92 -6.42 5.17
N ARG A 151 -10.04 -7.04 4.93
CA ARG A 151 -11.37 -6.49 5.26
C ARG A 151 -11.46 -6.22 6.76
N ASN A 152 -11.90 -5.01 7.16
CA ASN A 152 -11.99 -4.65 8.58
C ASN A 152 -12.95 -5.54 9.39
N MET A 153 -14.03 -5.99 8.76
CA MET A 153 -14.96 -6.97 9.34
C MET A 153 -15.13 -8.12 8.35
N PRO A 154 -14.31 -9.19 8.48
CA PRO A 154 -14.40 -10.33 7.58
C PRO A 154 -15.69 -11.10 7.82
N ILE A 155 -16.53 -11.21 6.79
CA ILE A 155 -17.74 -12.03 6.77
C ILE A 155 -17.58 -13.00 5.59
N GLY A 156 -17.14 -14.22 5.89
CA GLY A 156 -16.93 -15.26 4.91
C GLY A 156 -15.57 -15.26 4.20
N ASP A 157 -14.92 -14.08 4.05
CA ASP A 157 -13.56 -13.93 3.50
C ASP A 157 -12.82 -12.76 4.14
N ASP A 158 -11.48 -12.76 4.05
CA ASP A 158 -10.61 -11.67 4.52
C ASP A 158 -10.53 -10.52 3.48
N GLY A 159 -11.07 -10.73 2.29
CA GLY A 159 -11.17 -9.76 1.19
C GLY A 159 -10.07 -9.89 0.15
N PHE A 160 -10.45 -9.52 -1.08
CA PHE A 160 -9.54 -9.58 -2.22
C PHE A 160 -9.05 -8.18 -2.61
N PRO A 161 -7.76 -8.08 -3.01
CA PRO A 161 -6.81 -9.14 -3.33
C PRO A 161 -5.93 -9.63 -2.16
N ALA A 162 -6.15 -9.17 -0.92
CA ALA A 162 -5.30 -9.48 0.23
C ALA A 162 -5.07 -10.98 0.48
N GLU A 163 -6.05 -11.84 0.14
CA GLU A 163 -5.96 -13.30 0.29
C GLU A 163 -5.12 -14.02 -0.77
N PHE A 164 -4.68 -13.33 -1.82
CA PHE A 164 -3.87 -13.99 -2.84
C PHE A 164 -2.44 -14.21 -2.37
N ALA A 165 -1.88 -15.40 -2.62
CA ALA A 165 -0.49 -15.73 -2.27
C ALA A 165 0.55 -14.81 -2.94
N SER A 166 0.20 -14.21 -4.08
CA SER A 166 1.02 -13.23 -4.80
C SER A 166 0.93 -11.80 -4.24
N VAL A 167 0.13 -11.58 -3.17
CA VAL A 167 -0.12 -10.28 -2.55
C VAL A 167 0.39 -10.30 -1.11
N ILE A 168 0.93 -9.20 -0.64
CA ILE A 168 1.24 -8.97 0.75
C ILE A 168 -0.04 -8.44 1.41
N GLY A 169 -0.82 -9.37 1.99
CA GLY A 169 -2.03 -9.03 2.74
C GLY A 169 -1.66 -8.45 4.11
N VAL A 170 -2.36 -7.39 4.53
CA VAL A 170 -2.09 -6.68 5.78
C VAL A 170 -3.35 -6.56 6.62
N GLY A 171 -3.28 -7.09 7.83
CA GLY A 171 -4.24 -6.88 8.89
C GLY A 171 -3.84 -5.72 9.81
N ARG A 172 -4.57 -5.57 10.92
CA ARG A 172 -4.36 -4.53 11.91
C ARG A 172 -4.14 -5.14 13.29
N ALA A 173 -3.14 -4.63 14.00
CA ALA A 173 -2.91 -4.94 15.42
C ALA A 173 -2.51 -3.67 16.19
N ASP A 174 -2.74 -3.70 17.48
CA ASP A 174 -2.24 -2.67 18.40
C ASP A 174 -0.75 -2.89 18.62
N LEU A 175 0.05 -2.12 17.92
CA LEU A 175 1.52 -2.21 17.89
C LEU A 175 2.13 -0.82 17.98
N PRO A 176 3.36 -0.68 18.52
CA PRO A 176 4.10 0.57 18.48
C PRO A 176 4.28 1.07 17.04
N GLN A 177 4.09 2.38 16.83
CA GLN A 177 4.35 3.01 15.53
C GLN A 177 5.84 3.37 15.37
N PRO A 178 6.32 3.61 14.13
CA PRO A 178 5.63 3.56 12.82
C PRO A 178 5.86 2.26 12.02
N VAL A 179 6.80 1.40 12.39
CA VAL A 179 7.31 0.31 11.51
C VAL A 179 7.27 -1.05 12.21
N SER A 180 6.41 -1.20 13.22
CA SER A 180 6.25 -2.49 13.89
C SER A 180 5.37 -3.44 13.07
N LEU A 181 5.73 -4.70 13.04
CA LEU A 181 4.96 -5.75 12.37
C LEU A 181 4.70 -6.92 13.34
N LEU A 182 3.53 -7.52 13.20
CA LEU A 182 3.20 -8.80 13.84
C LEU A 182 3.08 -9.88 12.76
N TYR A 183 3.85 -10.94 12.91
CA TYR A 183 3.80 -12.09 12.03
C TYR A 183 3.12 -13.27 12.71
N THR A 184 1.98 -13.69 12.19
CA THR A 184 1.23 -14.85 12.66
C THR A 184 1.18 -15.91 11.55
N PRO A 185 2.04 -16.93 11.60
CA PRO A 185 2.13 -17.93 10.54
C PRO A 185 0.84 -18.76 10.43
N ARG A 186 0.58 -19.30 9.24
CA ARG A 186 -0.55 -20.20 8.91
C ARG A 186 -1.93 -19.49 8.90
N ARG A 187 -1.98 -18.17 8.92
CA ARG A 187 -3.21 -17.42 8.58
C ARG A 187 -3.26 -17.18 7.07
N SER A 188 -4.46 -16.91 6.54
CA SER A 188 -4.64 -16.42 5.17
C SER A 188 -3.87 -15.11 4.95
N ILE A 189 -3.90 -14.23 5.95
CA ILE A 189 -3.13 -12.99 6.03
C ILE A 189 -2.24 -13.07 7.26
N GLU A 190 -0.94 -13.15 7.04
CA GLU A 190 0.05 -13.44 8.08
C GLU A 190 0.67 -12.21 8.72
N LEU A 191 0.51 -11.02 8.11
CA LEU A 191 1.11 -9.78 8.59
C LEU A 191 0.04 -8.83 9.11
N ASP A 192 0.25 -8.34 10.31
CA ASP A 192 -0.49 -7.21 10.87
C ASP A 192 0.48 -6.04 11.13
N ALA A 193 -0.02 -4.80 10.99
CA ALA A 193 0.73 -3.58 11.26
C ALA A 193 -0.14 -2.61 12.10
N PRO A 194 0.45 -1.54 12.67
CA PRO A 194 -0.32 -0.53 13.39
C PRO A 194 -1.40 0.09 12.50
N GLY A 195 -2.61 0.20 13.02
CA GLY A 195 -3.74 0.75 12.26
C GLY A 195 -4.78 1.42 13.15
N ASP A 196 -4.44 1.70 14.42
CA ASP A 196 -5.31 2.36 15.39
C ASP A 196 -4.83 3.77 15.67
N ALA A 197 -5.74 4.75 15.59
CA ALA A 197 -5.48 6.16 15.84
C ALA A 197 -4.24 6.69 15.09
N ILE A 198 -4.16 6.37 13.80
CA ILE A 198 -3.02 6.76 12.96
C ILE A 198 -3.18 8.23 12.56
N PRO A 199 -2.22 9.12 12.92
CA PRO A 199 -2.24 10.50 12.46
C PRO A 199 -1.97 10.58 10.96
N VAL A 200 -2.88 11.20 10.23
CA VAL A 200 -2.87 11.30 8.75
C VAL A 200 -3.20 12.71 8.30
N ALA A 201 -2.76 13.07 7.10
CA ALA A 201 -3.20 14.30 6.43
C ALA A 201 -4.69 14.22 6.07
N ALA A 202 -5.42 15.29 6.33
CA ALA A 202 -6.82 15.44 5.93
C ALA A 202 -6.91 16.18 4.59
N ALA A 203 -7.68 15.67 3.63
CA ALA A 203 -7.91 16.35 2.36
C ALA A 203 -8.51 17.75 2.60
N GLY A 204 -7.98 18.75 1.94
CA GLY A 204 -8.34 20.15 2.15
C GLY A 204 -7.55 20.85 3.26
N GLY A 205 -6.65 20.16 3.95
CA GLY A 205 -5.71 20.71 4.92
C GLY A 205 -5.87 20.15 6.34
N GLY A 206 -4.82 20.34 7.15
CA GLY A 206 -4.76 19.86 8.52
C GLY A 206 -4.51 18.36 8.65
N TYR A 207 -4.71 17.85 9.85
CA TYR A 207 -4.46 16.44 10.19
C TYR A 207 -5.62 15.89 11.02
N THR A 208 -5.80 14.59 10.95
CA THR A 208 -6.80 13.84 11.73
C THR A 208 -6.25 12.48 12.11
N GLU A 209 -6.94 11.77 12.99
CA GLU A 209 -6.62 10.38 13.32
C GLU A 209 -7.61 9.45 12.64
N MET A 210 -7.11 8.36 12.08
CA MET A 210 -7.89 7.36 11.38
C MET A 210 -7.56 5.96 11.87
N THR A 211 -8.55 5.07 11.88
CA THR A 211 -8.41 3.69 12.33
C THR A 211 -8.90 2.72 11.27
N GLY A 212 -8.11 1.69 10.99
CA GLY A 212 -8.48 0.61 10.06
C GLY A 212 -7.27 -0.11 9.47
N THR A 213 -7.51 -1.29 8.90
CA THR A 213 -6.51 -2.03 8.11
C THR A 213 -6.01 -1.19 6.94
N SER A 214 -6.83 -0.25 6.46
CA SER A 214 -6.48 0.72 5.41
C SER A 214 -5.32 1.64 5.78
N PHE A 215 -5.05 1.83 7.09
CA PHE A 215 -3.93 2.65 7.57
C PHE A 215 -2.74 1.80 8.04
N ALA A 216 -2.95 0.51 8.29
CA ALA A 216 -1.87 -0.47 8.47
C ALA A 216 -1.18 -0.82 7.14
N THR A 217 -1.94 -0.94 6.07
CA THR A 217 -1.46 -1.30 4.73
C THR A 217 -0.40 -0.34 4.18
N PRO A 218 -0.59 1.00 4.22
CA PRO A 218 0.41 1.93 3.72
C PRO A 218 1.72 1.93 4.54
N MET A 219 1.70 1.50 5.79
CA MET A 219 2.94 1.30 6.56
C MET A 219 3.79 0.20 5.94
N VAL A 220 3.18 -0.94 5.59
CA VAL A 220 3.88 -2.04 4.91
C VAL A 220 4.33 -1.62 3.50
N SER A 221 3.50 -0.87 2.77
CA SER A 221 3.89 -0.31 1.45
C SER A 221 5.10 0.61 1.55
N ALA A 222 5.15 1.44 2.58
CA ALA A 222 6.29 2.32 2.84
C ALA A 222 7.57 1.52 3.18
N VAL A 223 7.45 0.48 3.99
CA VAL A 223 8.58 -0.44 4.27
C VAL A 223 9.08 -1.11 3.00
N CYS A 224 8.17 -1.54 2.12
CA CYS A 224 8.56 -2.08 0.81
C CYS A 224 9.32 -1.04 -0.03
N ALA A 225 8.88 0.23 -0.04
CA ALA A 225 9.56 1.29 -0.76
C ALA A 225 10.96 1.60 -0.18
N LEU A 226 11.12 1.61 1.14
CA LEU A 226 12.42 1.77 1.80
C LEU A 226 13.38 0.62 1.41
N LEU A 227 12.90 -0.61 1.53
CA LEU A 227 13.71 -1.79 1.20
C LEU A 227 14.12 -1.84 -0.26
N LEU A 228 13.21 -1.51 -1.18
CA LEU A 228 13.50 -1.45 -2.62
C LEU A 228 14.47 -0.32 -2.96
N GLY A 229 14.36 0.83 -2.26
CA GLY A 229 15.31 1.93 -2.43
C GLY A 229 16.73 1.59 -2.00
N ALA A 230 16.87 0.77 -0.94
CA ALA A 230 18.16 0.29 -0.47
C ALA A 230 18.66 -0.95 -1.24
N PHE A 231 17.75 -1.80 -1.68
CA PHE A 231 18.03 -3.10 -2.30
C PHE A 231 17.12 -3.33 -3.52
N PRO A 232 17.41 -2.70 -4.68
CA PRO A 232 16.52 -2.69 -5.85
C PRO A 232 16.25 -4.07 -6.48
N THR A 233 17.06 -5.08 -6.14
CA THR A 233 16.95 -6.45 -6.65
C THR A 233 16.10 -7.37 -5.79
N LEU A 234 15.52 -6.88 -4.68
CA LEU A 234 14.60 -7.67 -3.86
C LEU A 234 13.35 -8.03 -4.66
N ARG A 235 13.03 -9.32 -4.68
CA ARG A 235 11.85 -9.87 -5.31
C ARG A 235 10.69 -10.03 -4.30
N PRO A 236 9.44 -10.19 -4.76
CA PRO A 236 8.28 -10.29 -3.86
C PRO A 236 8.39 -11.36 -2.77
N HIS A 237 8.98 -12.54 -3.09
CA HIS A 237 9.17 -13.59 -2.09
C HIS A 237 10.28 -13.25 -1.07
N ASP A 238 11.35 -12.55 -1.49
CA ASP A 238 12.39 -12.07 -0.58
C ASP A 238 11.82 -10.99 0.34
N MET A 239 11.04 -10.06 -0.23
CA MET A 239 10.34 -8.99 0.51
C MET A 239 9.46 -9.59 1.61
N ARG A 240 8.60 -10.56 1.28
CA ARG A 240 7.74 -11.23 2.27
C ARG A 240 8.58 -11.89 3.37
N THR A 241 9.69 -12.55 3.01
CA THR A 241 10.59 -13.18 3.99
C THR A 241 11.19 -12.15 4.94
N VAL A 242 11.64 -10.98 4.44
CA VAL A 242 12.18 -9.91 5.28
C VAL A 242 11.10 -9.35 6.23
N LEU A 243 9.90 -9.07 5.71
CA LEU A 243 8.79 -8.57 6.52
C LEU A 243 8.40 -9.55 7.63
N CYS A 244 8.30 -10.85 7.32
CA CYS A 244 8.00 -11.89 8.30
C CYS A 244 9.12 -12.06 9.34
N ALA A 245 10.40 -11.92 8.94
CA ALA A 245 11.53 -12.00 9.84
C ALA A 245 11.65 -10.79 10.77
N HIS A 246 11.22 -9.61 10.30
CA HIS A 246 11.15 -8.38 11.11
C HIS A 246 10.01 -8.42 12.11
N GLY A 247 8.89 -9.03 11.75
CA GLY A 247 7.70 -9.11 12.60
C GLY A 247 7.93 -9.88 13.89
N VAL A 248 7.43 -9.35 15.00
CA VAL A 248 7.32 -10.11 16.25
C VAL A 248 6.37 -11.27 16.00
N ARG A 249 6.74 -12.48 16.45
CA ARG A 249 5.87 -13.65 16.27
C ARG A 249 4.67 -13.57 17.20
N GLY A 250 3.49 -13.60 16.62
CA GLY A 250 2.25 -13.86 17.34
C GLY A 250 2.13 -15.34 17.71
N GLY A 251 1.56 -15.58 18.89
CA GLY A 251 1.30 -16.93 19.40
C GLY A 251 0.16 -17.65 18.66
#